data_4ae328e446d61a067a5c8191f58227dc
#
_entry.id   4ae328e446d61a067a5c8191f58227dc
#
_cell.length_a   1.000
_cell.length_b   1.000
_cell.length_c   1.000
_cell.angle_alpha   90.00
_cell.angle_beta   90.00
_cell.angle_gamma   90.00
#
_symmetry.space_group_name_H-M   'P 1'
#
loop_
_entity.id
_entity.type
_entity.pdbx_description
1 polymer ?
#
loop_
_entity_poly.entity_id
_entity_poly.type
_entity_poly.pdbx_seq_one_letter_code
_entity_poly.pdbx_strand_id
1 'polypeptide(L)'
;MEAYTIPLGETGEIRYCVASRPQDPPPRLGFMTTRATVGLLIDLGPPELEAGGTYALEIAVDGAGGVRRPARPVTPTILGLMESGTDVSAMLAPYARGRTVAVRVPALGPEAWRVSLAGSSWAVQTLGTCRSDHVE
;
A
#
# COMPACT_ATOMS: atom_id res chain seq x y z
N MET A 1 5.97 -0.05 12.08
CA MET A 1 5.29 0.61 10.95
C MET A 1 4.68 1.92 11.43
N GLU A 2 4.84 2.99 10.68
CA GLU A 2 4.36 4.31 11.07
C GLU A 2 3.23 4.77 10.15
N ALA A 3 2.30 5.55 10.71
CA ALA A 3 1.23 6.17 9.96
C ALA A 3 1.45 7.68 9.87
N TYR A 4 1.19 8.24 8.71
CA TYR A 4 1.32 9.67 8.47
C TYR A 4 0.01 10.26 8.01
N THR A 5 -0.22 11.50 8.38
CA THR A 5 -1.24 12.32 7.76
C THR A 5 -0.54 13.46 7.03
N ILE A 6 -0.93 13.68 5.80
CA ILE A 6 -0.32 14.73 5.00
C ILE A 6 -1.39 15.77 4.67
N PRO A 7 -1.28 16.97 5.23
CA PRO A 7 -2.20 18.03 4.86
C PRO A 7 -1.94 18.47 3.42
N LEU A 8 -3.01 18.71 2.68
CA LEU A 8 -2.97 19.18 1.30
C LEU A 8 -3.71 20.50 1.17
N GLY A 9 -3.12 21.41 0.43
CA GLY A 9 -3.68 22.73 0.17
C GLY A 9 -3.46 23.72 1.32
N GLU A 10 -3.86 24.95 1.07
CA GLU A 10 -3.66 26.07 2.02
C GLU A 10 -4.58 25.99 3.23
N THR A 11 -5.65 25.22 3.15
CA THR A 11 -6.63 25.06 4.21
C THR A 11 -6.19 24.09 5.28
N GLY A 12 -5.11 23.33 5.06
CA GLY A 12 -4.67 22.30 5.99
C GLY A 12 -5.52 21.04 5.97
N GLU A 13 -6.34 20.85 4.97
CA GLU A 13 -7.14 19.64 4.82
C GLU A 13 -6.25 18.42 4.61
N ILE A 14 -6.59 17.34 5.29
CA ILE A 14 -5.89 16.06 5.16
C ILE A 14 -6.68 15.20 4.20
N ARG A 15 -6.04 14.76 3.11
CA ARG A 15 -6.69 13.98 2.05
C ARG A 15 -6.39 12.49 2.12
N TYR A 16 -5.33 12.10 2.79
CA TYR A 16 -4.99 10.70 2.91
C TYR A 16 -4.11 10.41 4.12
N CYS A 17 -4.13 9.15 4.50
CA CYS A 17 -3.25 8.61 5.53
C CYS A 17 -2.41 7.50 4.94
N VAL A 18 -1.15 7.42 5.35
CA VAL A 18 -0.22 6.39 4.91
C VAL A 18 0.43 5.73 6.12
N ALA A 19 0.47 4.42 6.13
CA ALA A 19 1.23 3.64 7.09
C ALA A 19 2.35 2.91 6.35
N SER A 20 3.60 3.11 6.74
CA SER A 20 4.75 2.53 6.07
C SER A 20 5.92 2.32 7.01
N ARG A 21 6.91 1.59 6.52
CA ARG A 21 8.20 1.37 7.20
C ARG A 21 9.31 2.03 6.39
N PRO A 22 9.51 3.34 6.54
CA PRO A 22 10.47 4.06 5.69
C PRO A 22 11.92 3.64 5.89
N GLN A 23 12.24 2.99 7.02
CA GLN A 23 13.60 2.53 7.31
C GLN A 23 13.95 1.21 6.61
N ASP A 24 12.95 0.44 6.16
CA ASP A 24 13.20 -0.82 5.49
C ASP A 24 13.74 -0.56 4.08
N PRO A 25 14.69 -1.40 3.59
CA PRO A 25 15.11 -1.29 2.20
C PRO A 25 14.01 -1.75 1.25
N PRO A 26 13.96 -1.22 0.01
CA PRO A 26 13.02 -1.73 -0.99
C PRO A 26 13.31 -3.21 -1.34
N PRO A 27 12.29 -4.00 -1.68
CA PRO A 27 10.89 -3.59 -1.76
C PRO A 27 10.24 -3.48 -0.39
N ARG A 28 9.39 -2.48 -0.24
CA ARG A 28 8.64 -2.31 1.01
C ARG A 28 7.17 -2.03 0.71
N LEU A 29 6.34 -2.44 1.67
CA LEU A 29 4.90 -2.34 1.58
C LEU A 29 4.40 -1.23 2.50
N GLY A 30 3.49 -0.42 1.99
CA GLY A 30 2.73 0.54 2.78
C GLY A 30 1.25 0.36 2.57
N PHE A 31 0.47 0.96 3.43
CA PHE A 31 -0.98 1.00 3.33
C PHE A 31 -1.44 2.44 3.24
N MET A 32 -2.47 2.68 2.44
CA MET A 32 -2.96 4.03 2.25
C MET A 32 -4.48 4.05 2.24
N THR A 33 -5.05 5.09 2.80
CA THR A 33 -6.47 5.38 2.66
C THR A 33 -6.66 6.84 2.28
N THR A 34 -7.57 7.05 1.34
CA THR A 34 -8.03 8.38 0.97
C THR A 34 -9.48 8.51 1.38
N ARG A 35 -10.11 9.61 0.99
CA ARG A 35 -11.53 9.85 1.25
C ARG A 35 -12.44 8.74 0.73
N ALA A 36 -12.10 8.13 -0.40
CA ALA A 36 -12.96 7.17 -1.09
C ALA A 36 -12.29 5.85 -1.42
N THR A 37 -11.01 5.68 -1.07
CA THR A 37 -10.25 4.48 -1.45
C THR A 37 -9.40 3.96 -0.31
N VAL A 38 -9.08 2.68 -0.39
CA VAL A 38 -8.13 2.00 0.50
C VAL A 38 -7.23 1.16 -0.38
N GLY A 39 -5.95 1.11 -0.08
CA GLY A 39 -5.06 0.32 -0.91
C GLY A 39 -3.67 0.12 -0.36
N LEU A 40 -2.83 -0.39 -1.25
CA LEU A 40 -1.45 -0.73 -0.99
C LEU A 40 -0.52 0.19 -1.76
N LEU A 41 0.61 0.49 -1.15
CA LEU A 41 1.74 1.14 -1.80
C LEU A 41 2.91 0.17 -1.79
N ILE A 42 3.52 -0.04 -2.95
CA ILE A 42 4.65 -0.93 -3.08
C ILE A 42 5.83 -0.14 -3.62
N ASP A 43 6.79 0.12 -2.74
CA ASP A 43 8.02 0.82 -3.10
C ASP A 43 9.03 -0.19 -3.61
N LEU A 44 9.24 -0.16 -4.91
CA LEU A 44 10.15 -1.09 -5.59
C LEU A 44 11.59 -0.61 -5.60
N GLY A 45 11.81 0.67 -5.32
CA GLY A 45 13.10 1.27 -5.56
C GLY A 45 13.42 1.38 -7.05
N PRO A 46 14.67 1.69 -7.43
CA PRO A 46 15.05 1.72 -8.84
C PRO A 46 14.99 0.33 -9.50
N PRO A 47 14.78 0.24 -10.82
CA PRO A 47 14.66 1.34 -11.79
C PRO A 47 13.29 2.03 -11.73
N GLU A 48 13.22 3.21 -12.34
CA GLU A 48 12.00 4.00 -12.36
C GLU A 48 10.90 3.37 -13.21
N LEU A 49 9.66 3.55 -12.76
CA LEU A 49 8.46 3.13 -13.47
C LEU A 49 8.05 4.19 -14.50
N GLU A 50 7.38 3.76 -15.56
CA GLU A 50 6.84 4.69 -16.55
C GLU A 50 5.62 5.44 -15.97
N ALA A 51 5.69 6.76 -15.96
CA ALA A 51 4.57 7.59 -15.55
C ALA A 51 3.35 7.34 -16.45
N GLY A 52 2.18 7.19 -15.84
CA GLY A 52 0.94 6.89 -16.57
C GLY A 52 0.79 5.46 -17.03
N GLY A 53 1.79 4.62 -16.80
CA GLY A 53 1.72 3.19 -17.12
C GLY A 53 0.78 2.44 -16.19
N THR A 54 0.37 1.24 -16.62
CA THR A 54 -0.37 0.30 -15.79
C THR A 54 0.43 -0.99 -15.72
N TYR A 55 0.64 -1.48 -14.51
CA TYR A 55 1.42 -2.69 -14.26
C TYR A 55 0.52 -3.76 -13.64
N ALA A 56 0.58 -4.98 -14.15
CA ALA A 56 -0.06 -6.09 -13.46
C ALA A 56 0.72 -6.39 -12.19
N LEU A 57 0.02 -6.50 -11.08
CA LEU A 57 0.60 -6.80 -9.77
C LEU A 57 0.01 -8.10 -9.28
N GLU A 58 0.87 -9.06 -8.93
CA GLU A 58 0.45 -10.33 -8.34
C GLU A 58 0.82 -10.32 -6.87
N ILE A 59 -0.17 -10.60 -6.01
CA ILE A 59 -0.02 -10.54 -4.56
C ILE A 59 -0.54 -11.85 -3.96
N ALA A 60 0.26 -12.43 -3.05
CA ALA A 60 -0.15 -13.61 -2.29
C ALA A 60 0.25 -13.42 -0.83
N VAL A 61 -0.71 -13.52 0.07
CA VAL A 61 -0.49 -13.44 1.52
C VAL A 61 -0.31 -14.86 2.06
N ASP A 62 0.79 -15.10 2.76
CA ASP A 62 1.14 -16.41 3.36
C ASP A 62 1.08 -17.57 2.37
N GLY A 63 1.39 -17.30 1.09
CA GLY A 63 1.37 -18.31 0.05
C GLY A 63 -0.02 -18.72 -0.43
N ALA A 64 -1.07 -18.13 0.08
CA ALA A 64 -2.44 -18.42 -0.33
C ALA A 64 -2.79 -17.67 -1.63
N GLY A 65 -3.54 -18.33 -2.48
CA GLY A 65 -4.01 -17.94 -3.81
C GLY A 65 -3.72 -16.53 -4.28
N GLY A 66 -2.76 -16.39 -5.19
CA GLY A 66 -2.38 -15.09 -5.72
C GLY A 66 -3.51 -14.37 -6.41
N VAL A 67 -3.63 -13.07 -6.16
CA VAL A 67 -4.57 -12.19 -6.81
C VAL A 67 -3.81 -11.29 -7.76
N ARG A 68 -4.30 -11.18 -8.99
CA ARG A 68 -3.70 -10.31 -10.00
C ARG A 68 -4.55 -9.06 -10.15
N ARG A 69 -3.94 -7.89 -9.97
CA ARG A 69 -4.61 -6.60 -10.03
C ARG A 69 -3.80 -5.58 -10.82
N PRO A 70 -4.44 -4.63 -11.50
CA PRO A 70 -3.73 -3.53 -12.13
C PRO A 70 -3.29 -2.52 -11.07
N ALA A 71 -2.02 -2.08 -11.16
CA ALA A 71 -1.47 -1.06 -10.29
C ALA A 71 -0.88 0.07 -11.14
N ARG A 72 -0.78 1.26 -10.57
CA ARG A 72 -0.27 2.44 -11.26
C ARG A 72 0.83 3.10 -10.44
N PRO A 73 1.86 3.67 -11.09
CA PRO A 73 2.86 4.46 -10.38
C PRO A 73 2.22 5.68 -9.72
N VAL A 74 2.45 5.86 -8.43
CA VAL A 74 2.12 7.10 -7.70
C VAL A 74 3.34 7.99 -7.57
N THR A 75 4.53 7.39 -7.64
CA THR A 75 5.83 8.05 -7.82
C THR A 75 6.64 7.21 -8.80
N PRO A 76 7.83 7.67 -9.25
CA PRO A 76 8.68 6.86 -10.14
C PRO A 76 9.09 5.50 -9.61
N THR A 77 9.04 5.29 -8.30
CA THR A 77 9.46 4.03 -7.68
C THR A 77 8.37 3.31 -6.91
N ILE A 78 7.18 3.89 -6.79
CA ILE A 78 6.10 3.34 -5.96
C ILE A 78 4.88 3.03 -6.81
N LEU A 79 4.45 1.76 -6.78
CA LEU A 79 3.17 1.34 -7.35
C LEU A 79 2.06 1.48 -6.31
N GLY A 80 0.92 1.99 -6.73
CA GLY A 80 -0.28 2.06 -5.92
C GLY A 80 -1.36 1.13 -6.45
N LEU A 81 -1.94 0.33 -5.56
CA LEU A 81 -3.10 -0.50 -5.83
C LEU A 81 -4.24 0.01 -4.96
N MET A 82 -5.08 0.87 -5.50
CA MET A 82 -6.16 1.51 -4.77
C MET A 82 -7.51 0.94 -5.19
N GLU A 83 -8.35 0.64 -4.21
CA GLU A 83 -9.69 0.14 -4.43
C GLU A 83 -10.71 1.06 -3.79
N SER A 84 -11.87 1.19 -4.43
CA SER A 84 -12.97 2.00 -3.88
C SER A 84 -13.48 1.40 -2.59
N GLY A 85 -13.66 2.22 -1.58
CA GLY A 85 -14.17 1.80 -0.28
C GLY A 85 -13.64 2.67 0.84
N THR A 86 -14.22 2.50 2.01
CA THR A 86 -13.89 3.29 3.20
C THR A 86 -13.63 2.44 4.43
N ASP A 87 -13.89 1.13 4.35
CA ASP A 87 -13.68 0.22 5.48
C ASP A 87 -12.26 -0.32 5.47
N VAL A 88 -11.35 0.43 6.09
CA VAL A 88 -9.93 0.10 6.16
C VAL A 88 -9.71 -1.29 6.77
N SER A 89 -10.38 -1.58 7.89
CA SER A 89 -10.20 -2.86 8.60
C SER A 89 -10.63 -4.05 7.74
N ALA A 90 -11.77 -3.96 7.08
CA ALA A 90 -12.27 -5.05 6.23
C ALA A 90 -11.40 -5.24 4.99
N MET A 91 -11.05 -4.14 4.32
CA MET A 91 -10.32 -4.19 3.06
C MET A 91 -8.87 -4.63 3.24
N LEU A 92 -8.25 -4.33 4.37
CA LEU A 92 -6.87 -4.69 4.65
C LEU A 92 -6.74 -5.88 5.64
N ALA A 93 -7.84 -6.54 5.97
CA ALA A 93 -7.84 -7.65 6.92
C ALA A 93 -6.85 -8.78 6.57
N PRO A 94 -6.69 -9.23 5.32
CA PRO A 94 -5.72 -10.28 5.00
C PRO A 94 -4.29 -9.88 5.37
N TYR A 95 -3.94 -8.61 5.15
CA TYR A 95 -2.60 -8.10 5.48
C TYR A 95 -2.39 -7.92 6.98
N ALA A 96 -3.44 -7.53 7.69
CA ALA A 96 -3.39 -7.37 9.14
C ALA A 96 -3.20 -8.70 9.87
N ARG A 97 -3.70 -9.79 9.29
CA ARG A 97 -3.61 -11.14 9.85
C ARG A 97 -2.45 -11.95 9.31
N GLY A 98 -1.89 -11.55 8.18
CA GLY A 98 -0.83 -12.28 7.52
C GLY A 98 0.53 -12.11 8.17
N ARG A 99 1.47 -12.99 7.82
CA ARG A 99 2.86 -12.95 8.27
C ARG A 99 3.80 -12.43 7.20
N THR A 100 3.58 -12.84 5.97
CA THR A 100 4.36 -12.42 4.82
C THR A 100 3.46 -12.20 3.63
N VAL A 101 3.90 -11.35 2.73
CA VAL A 101 3.25 -11.16 1.44
C VAL A 101 4.30 -11.32 0.34
N ALA A 102 3.97 -12.04 -0.70
CA ALA A 102 4.77 -12.15 -1.90
C ALA A 102 4.18 -11.22 -2.96
N VAL A 103 5.04 -10.42 -3.57
CA VAL A 103 4.65 -9.44 -4.58
C VAL A 103 5.47 -9.68 -5.83
N ARG A 104 4.81 -9.78 -6.97
CA ARG A 104 5.47 -9.90 -8.26
C ARG A 104 4.86 -8.92 -9.25
N VAL A 105 5.73 -8.27 -10.02
CA VAL A 105 5.34 -7.41 -11.14
C VAL A 105 5.89 -8.06 -12.40
N PRO A 106 5.08 -8.82 -13.16
CA PRO A 106 5.59 -9.59 -14.30
C PRO A 106 6.34 -8.77 -15.34
N ALA A 107 5.92 -7.51 -15.55
CA ALA A 107 6.58 -6.61 -16.50
C ALA A 107 8.02 -6.27 -16.09
N LEU A 108 8.38 -6.41 -14.82
CA LEU A 108 9.70 -6.08 -14.28
C LEU A 108 10.58 -7.31 -14.05
N GLY A 109 10.03 -8.51 -14.23
CA GLY A 109 10.80 -9.76 -14.10
C GLY A 109 10.01 -10.87 -13.43
N PRO A 110 10.55 -12.10 -13.44
CA PRO A 110 9.86 -13.28 -12.92
C PRO A 110 9.95 -13.42 -11.40
N GLU A 111 10.79 -12.63 -10.75
CA GLU A 111 11.03 -12.78 -9.31
C GLU A 111 9.92 -12.17 -8.49
N ALA A 112 9.51 -12.90 -7.45
CA ALA A 112 8.63 -12.36 -6.42
C ALA A 112 9.46 -11.84 -5.25
N TRP A 113 9.05 -10.70 -4.69
CA TRP A 113 9.62 -10.19 -3.47
C TRP A 113 8.77 -10.64 -2.29
N ARG A 114 9.41 -11.00 -1.21
CA ARG A 114 8.73 -11.32 0.03
C ARG A 114 8.93 -10.19 1.02
N VAL A 115 7.81 -9.70 1.55
CA VAL A 115 7.80 -8.60 2.51
C VAL A 115 7.18 -9.10 3.81
N SER A 116 7.82 -8.80 4.93
CA SER A 116 7.28 -9.11 6.25
C SER A 116 6.05 -8.25 6.55
N LEU A 117 5.00 -8.88 7.06
CA LEU A 117 3.81 -8.19 7.56
C LEU A 117 3.86 -7.95 9.07
N ALA A 118 5.02 -8.10 9.69
CA ALA A 118 5.18 -7.81 11.12
C ALA A 118 4.78 -6.36 11.42
N GLY A 119 3.87 -6.17 12.37
CA GLY A 119 3.35 -4.85 12.72
C GLY A 119 2.20 -4.35 11.84
N SER A 120 1.78 -5.12 10.84
CA SER A 120 0.72 -4.70 9.93
C SER A 120 -0.64 -4.55 10.62
N SER A 121 -0.91 -5.37 11.62
CA SER A 121 -2.15 -5.24 12.41
C SER A 121 -2.25 -3.86 13.06
N TRP A 122 -1.16 -3.42 13.69
CA TRP A 122 -1.08 -2.09 14.28
C TRP A 122 -1.20 -1.00 13.21
N ALA A 123 -0.53 -1.19 12.08
CA ALA A 123 -0.56 -0.23 10.98
C ALA A 123 -1.97 -0.04 10.41
N VAL A 124 -2.69 -1.13 10.19
CA VAL A 124 -4.06 -1.11 9.68
C VAL A 124 -4.99 -0.42 10.68
N GLN A 125 -4.86 -0.74 11.97
CA GLN A 125 -5.65 -0.11 13.01
C GLN A 125 -5.38 1.40 13.10
N THR A 126 -4.11 1.80 13.08
CA THR A 126 -3.70 3.19 13.15
C THR A 126 -4.16 3.95 11.90
N LEU A 127 -4.11 3.31 10.74
CA LEU A 127 -4.59 3.91 9.49
C LEU A 127 -6.10 4.19 9.55
N GLY A 128 -6.88 3.25 10.09
CA GLY A 128 -8.32 3.44 10.28
C GLY A 128 -8.63 4.59 11.21
N THR A 129 -7.89 4.71 12.30
CA THR A 129 -8.03 5.83 13.26
C THR A 129 -7.68 7.16 12.60
N CYS A 130 -6.57 7.19 11.87
CA CYS A 130 -6.15 8.38 11.13
C CYS A 130 -7.24 8.84 10.15
N ARG A 131 -7.82 7.90 9.42
CA ARG A 131 -8.91 8.20 8.48
C ARG A 131 -10.12 8.80 9.18
N SER A 132 -10.54 8.19 10.28
CA SER A 132 -11.71 8.65 11.03
C SER A 132 -11.52 10.06 11.61
N ASP A 133 -10.30 10.37 12.04
CA ASP A 133 -10.01 11.63 12.73
C ASP A 133 -9.66 12.77 11.78
N HIS A 134 -9.11 12.48 10.61
CA HIS A 134 -8.45 13.47 9.78
C HIS A 134 -8.89 13.51 8.32
N VAL A 135 -9.41 12.42 7.78
CA VAL A 135 -9.82 12.38 6.37
C VAL A 135 -11.31 12.60 6.27
N GLU A 136 -11.68 13.64 5.55
CA GLU A 136 -13.08 13.99 5.31
C GLU A 136 -13.63 13.36 4.03
#